data_58632b54348fb3b5a89f0f686f9d61e8
#
_entry.id   58632b54348fb3b5a89f0f686f9d61e8
#
_cell.length_a   1.000
_cell.length_b   1.000
_cell.length_c   1.000
_cell.angle_alpha   90.00
_cell.angle_beta   90.00
_cell.angle_gamma   90.00
#
_symmetry.space_group_name_H-M   'P 1'
#
loop_
_entity.id
_entity.type
_entity.pdbx_description
1 polymer ?
#
loop_
_entity_poly.entity_id
_entity_poly.type
_entity_poly.pdbx_seq_one_letter_code
_entity_poly.pdbx_strand_id
1 'polypeptide(L)'
;MASNIKIKDWSIEERPREKMLLYGAKALNNSELLAILLRSGDTQNTAVDLARSLLSTNSNSLKTLSQMSYDGLCKIKGIGASKATSILAAFEIANRIFSEPVTEAPQITCASDAATLMKPVFRNLLHEECWVVYLNRQNRVIHKECVSKGGTHSTILDPKIIIKKGVDKLATGIILFHNHPSGNPYPGEEDRRQTRLLKESSAMLDISLVDHIIISEDKYYS
;
A
#
# COMPACT_ATOMS: atom_id res chain seq x y z
N MET A 1 15.35 -45.37 -17.30
CA MET A 1 14.92 -44.55 -16.14
C MET A 1 15.45 -43.15 -16.40
N ALA A 2 14.58 -42.21 -16.69
CA ALA A 2 15.00 -40.83 -16.89
C ALA A 2 15.53 -40.27 -15.54
N SER A 3 16.78 -39.85 -15.49
CA SER A 3 17.38 -39.21 -14.31
C SER A 3 16.64 -37.88 -14.09
N ASN A 4 15.97 -37.76 -12.96
CA ASN A 4 15.24 -36.56 -12.62
C ASN A 4 16.27 -35.45 -12.35
N ILE A 5 16.44 -34.51 -13.29
CA ILE A 5 17.39 -33.39 -13.21
C ILE A 5 16.98 -32.54 -12.03
N LYS A 6 17.88 -32.29 -11.08
CA LYS A 6 17.58 -31.46 -9.90
C LYS A 6 17.37 -30.01 -10.33
N ILE A 7 16.46 -29.29 -9.66
CA ILE A 7 16.17 -27.87 -9.96
C ILE A 7 17.46 -27.00 -9.96
N LYS A 8 18.43 -27.32 -9.11
CA LYS A 8 19.74 -26.62 -9.08
C LYS A 8 20.57 -26.76 -10.37
N ASP A 9 20.26 -27.76 -11.18
CA ASP A 9 20.97 -28.04 -12.44
C ASP A 9 20.19 -27.49 -13.66
N TRP A 10 19.03 -26.83 -13.44
CA TRP A 10 18.27 -26.14 -14.48
C TRP A 10 18.95 -24.81 -14.84
N SER A 11 18.54 -24.18 -15.94
CA SER A 11 18.91 -22.80 -16.23
C SER A 11 18.42 -21.86 -15.11
N ILE A 12 19.14 -20.79 -14.82
CA ILE A 12 18.80 -19.87 -13.74
C ILE A 12 17.38 -19.30 -13.92
N GLU A 13 17.00 -19.03 -15.18
CA GLU A 13 15.69 -18.47 -15.53
C GLU A 13 14.52 -19.44 -15.33
N GLU A 14 14.80 -20.74 -15.27
CA GLU A 14 13.78 -21.79 -15.06
C GLU A 14 13.63 -22.17 -13.59
N ARG A 15 14.59 -21.82 -12.74
CA ARG A 15 14.49 -22.10 -11.30
C ARG A 15 13.47 -21.16 -10.67
N PRO A 16 12.40 -21.67 -9.99
CA PRO A 16 11.30 -20.83 -9.54
C PRO A 16 11.68 -19.63 -8.67
N ARG A 17 12.66 -19.78 -7.77
CA ARG A 17 13.10 -18.69 -6.89
C ARG A 17 13.86 -17.61 -7.65
N GLU A 18 14.79 -18.02 -8.48
CA GLU A 18 15.60 -17.13 -9.32
C GLU A 18 14.71 -16.44 -10.36
N LYS A 19 13.79 -17.18 -10.98
CA LYS A 19 12.78 -16.63 -11.89
C LYS A 19 11.91 -15.57 -11.21
N MET A 20 11.50 -15.80 -9.94
CA MET A 20 10.75 -14.82 -9.17
C MET A 20 11.57 -13.53 -8.92
N LEU A 21 12.87 -13.67 -8.63
CA LEU A 21 13.75 -12.52 -8.39
C LEU A 21 14.00 -11.72 -9.66
N LEU A 22 14.14 -12.38 -10.81
CA LEU A 22 14.43 -11.74 -12.09
C LEU A 22 13.20 -11.08 -12.71
N TYR A 23 12.05 -11.74 -12.66
CA TYR A 23 10.85 -11.36 -13.43
C TYR A 23 9.63 -11.06 -12.57
N GLY A 24 9.75 -11.18 -11.24
CA GLY A 24 8.64 -10.97 -10.30
C GLY A 24 7.68 -12.16 -10.19
N ALA A 25 6.83 -12.14 -9.16
CA ALA A 25 5.92 -13.24 -8.85
C ALA A 25 4.89 -13.52 -9.96
N LYS A 26 4.49 -12.50 -10.72
CA LYS A 26 3.52 -12.63 -11.83
C LYS A 26 4.02 -13.48 -12.99
N ALA A 27 5.33 -13.65 -13.14
CA ALA A 27 5.93 -14.48 -14.19
C ALA A 27 5.87 -15.99 -13.88
N LEU A 28 5.54 -16.37 -12.66
CA LEU A 28 5.50 -17.75 -12.23
C LEU A 28 4.10 -18.34 -12.42
N ASN A 29 4.05 -19.60 -12.86
CA ASN A 29 2.82 -20.38 -12.84
C ASN A 29 2.52 -20.95 -11.44
N ASN A 30 1.32 -21.52 -11.26
CA ASN A 30 0.86 -22.03 -9.96
C ASN A 30 1.76 -23.14 -9.39
N SER A 31 2.31 -24.01 -10.24
CA SER A 31 3.19 -25.10 -9.78
C SER A 31 4.56 -24.55 -9.34
N GLU A 32 5.07 -23.52 -9.98
CA GLU A 32 6.31 -22.85 -9.59
C GLU A 32 6.14 -22.10 -8.25
N LEU A 33 5.02 -21.41 -8.05
CA LEU A 33 4.70 -20.74 -6.77
C LEU A 33 4.58 -21.76 -5.63
N LEU A 34 3.86 -22.86 -5.85
CA LEU A 34 3.74 -23.94 -4.88
C LEU A 34 5.08 -24.62 -4.61
N ALA A 35 5.93 -24.80 -5.62
CA ALA A 35 7.26 -25.38 -5.44
C ALA A 35 8.15 -24.53 -4.51
N ILE A 36 8.02 -23.21 -4.55
CA ILE A 36 8.72 -22.31 -3.62
C ILE A 36 8.26 -22.56 -2.19
N LEU A 37 6.96 -22.73 -1.96
CA LEU A 37 6.38 -23.01 -0.64
C LEU A 37 6.79 -24.40 -0.12
N LEU A 38 6.80 -25.42 -0.99
CA LEU A 38 7.20 -26.77 -0.67
C LEU A 38 8.69 -26.92 -0.37
N ARG A 39 9.53 -26.00 -0.88
CA ARG A 39 11.00 -25.92 -0.72
C ARG A 39 11.78 -27.09 -1.31
N SER A 40 11.28 -28.31 -1.20
CA SER A 40 11.94 -29.53 -1.68
C SER A 40 10.92 -30.50 -2.24
N GLY A 41 11.35 -31.33 -3.17
CA GLY A 41 10.56 -32.47 -3.64
C GLY A 41 10.57 -33.62 -2.65
N ASP A 42 10.44 -34.84 -3.19
CA ASP A 42 10.64 -36.10 -2.48
C ASP A 42 11.87 -36.83 -3.05
N THR A 43 12.01 -38.14 -2.74
CA THR A 43 13.14 -38.94 -3.21
C THR A 43 13.15 -39.15 -4.72
N GLN A 44 12.02 -39.00 -5.41
CA GLN A 44 11.84 -39.29 -6.83
C GLN A 44 11.47 -38.05 -7.66
N ASN A 45 10.91 -37.00 -7.03
CA ASN A 45 10.33 -35.85 -7.71
C ASN A 45 10.99 -34.56 -7.23
N THR A 46 11.12 -33.58 -8.13
CA THR A 46 11.50 -32.20 -7.76
C THR A 46 10.36 -31.53 -7.03
N ALA A 47 10.61 -30.37 -6.43
CA ALA A 47 9.55 -29.56 -5.81
C ALA A 47 8.48 -29.13 -6.83
N VAL A 48 8.89 -28.88 -8.09
CA VAL A 48 7.96 -28.48 -9.17
C VAL A 48 7.11 -29.68 -9.60
N ASP A 49 7.68 -30.88 -9.69
CA ASP A 49 6.91 -32.09 -10.03
C ASP A 49 5.91 -32.44 -8.94
N LEU A 50 6.32 -32.32 -7.67
CA LEU A 50 5.43 -32.51 -6.53
C LEU A 50 4.29 -31.48 -6.52
N ALA A 51 4.59 -30.22 -6.83
CA ALA A 51 3.57 -29.17 -6.95
C ALA A 51 2.60 -29.42 -8.12
N ARG A 52 3.09 -29.90 -9.27
CA ARG A 52 2.24 -30.31 -10.41
C ARG A 52 1.33 -31.49 -10.04
N SER A 53 1.86 -32.51 -9.38
CA SER A 53 1.07 -33.64 -8.89
C SER A 53 -0.01 -33.17 -7.91
N LEU A 54 0.34 -32.28 -6.96
CA LEU A 54 -0.59 -31.69 -6.01
C LEU A 54 -1.72 -30.91 -6.70
N LEU A 55 -1.43 -30.14 -7.73
CA LEU A 55 -2.43 -29.42 -8.51
C LEU A 55 -3.30 -30.37 -9.34
N SER A 56 -2.72 -31.35 -9.99
CA SER A 56 -3.47 -32.27 -10.85
C SER A 56 -4.50 -33.11 -10.07
N THR A 57 -4.17 -33.53 -8.85
CA THR A 57 -5.12 -34.20 -7.94
C THR A 57 -6.25 -33.27 -7.46
N ASN A 58 -6.12 -31.95 -7.63
CA ASN A 58 -7.10 -30.94 -7.25
C ASN A 58 -7.65 -30.19 -8.48
N SER A 59 -7.86 -30.88 -9.60
CA SER A 59 -8.43 -30.34 -10.83
C SER A 59 -7.66 -29.10 -11.37
N ASN A 60 -6.37 -29.00 -11.11
CA ASN A 60 -5.51 -27.86 -11.40
C ASN A 60 -6.00 -26.51 -10.80
N SER A 61 -6.79 -26.57 -9.73
CA SER A 61 -7.42 -25.42 -9.10
C SER A 61 -6.79 -25.11 -7.73
N LEU A 62 -6.26 -23.90 -7.57
CA LEU A 62 -5.83 -23.40 -6.26
C LEU A 62 -6.99 -23.29 -5.27
N LYS A 63 -8.20 -22.97 -5.77
CA LYS A 63 -9.41 -22.89 -4.95
C LYS A 63 -9.77 -24.26 -4.35
N THR A 64 -9.73 -25.34 -5.15
CA THR A 64 -9.98 -26.69 -4.66
C THR A 64 -8.88 -27.12 -3.68
N LEU A 65 -7.62 -26.81 -4.00
CA LEU A 65 -6.48 -27.09 -3.12
C LEU A 65 -6.59 -26.37 -1.77
N SER A 66 -7.08 -25.12 -1.74
CA SER A 66 -7.25 -24.35 -0.50
C SER A 66 -8.32 -24.91 0.44
N GLN A 67 -9.22 -25.75 -0.07
CA GLN A 67 -10.27 -26.41 0.71
C GLN A 67 -9.83 -27.75 1.32
N MET A 68 -8.62 -28.21 1.02
CA MET A 68 -8.11 -29.47 1.57
C MET A 68 -7.81 -29.32 3.06
N SER A 69 -8.14 -30.37 3.82
CA SER A 69 -7.73 -30.47 5.22
C SER A 69 -6.26 -30.85 5.35
N TYR A 70 -5.70 -30.61 6.55
CA TYR A 70 -4.34 -31.05 6.90
C TYR A 70 -4.14 -32.56 6.61
N ASP A 71 -5.07 -33.41 7.08
CA ASP A 71 -5.00 -34.85 6.87
C ASP A 71 -5.11 -35.23 5.39
N GLY A 72 -5.94 -34.49 4.63
CA GLY A 72 -6.06 -34.66 3.20
C GLY A 72 -4.74 -34.39 2.47
N LEU A 73 -4.07 -33.33 2.82
CA LEU A 73 -2.75 -32.97 2.27
C LEU A 73 -1.68 -34.02 2.65
N CYS A 74 -1.65 -34.48 3.91
CA CYS A 74 -0.67 -35.47 4.37
C CYS A 74 -0.83 -36.86 3.72
N LYS A 75 -1.99 -37.18 3.15
CA LYS A 75 -2.19 -38.43 2.38
C LYS A 75 -1.50 -38.40 1.02
N ILE A 76 -1.10 -37.22 0.54
CA ILE A 76 -0.42 -37.08 -0.75
C ILE A 76 1.06 -37.47 -0.57
N LYS A 77 1.54 -38.41 -1.35
CA LYS A 77 2.95 -38.87 -1.30
C LYS A 77 3.89 -37.66 -1.50
N GLY A 78 4.84 -37.50 -0.58
CA GLY A 78 5.80 -36.38 -0.60
C GLY A 78 5.36 -35.14 0.14
N ILE A 79 4.11 -35.04 0.62
CA ILE A 79 3.59 -33.97 1.46
C ILE A 79 3.52 -34.45 2.92
N GLY A 80 4.50 -34.07 3.72
CA GLY A 80 4.47 -34.29 5.17
C GLY A 80 3.97 -33.07 5.92
N ALA A 81 3.96 -33.15 7.26
CA ALA A 81 3.46 -32.11 8.15
C ALA A 81 3.99 -30.70 7.82
N SER A 82 5.30 -30.56 7.62
CA SER A 82 5.92 -29.25 7.33
C SER A 82 5.41 -28.62 6.01
N LYS A 83 5.25 -29.44 4.96
CA LYS A 83 4.76 -28.94 3.67
C LYS A 83 3.26 -28.64 3.71
N ALA A 84 2.47 -29.50 4.36
CA ALA A 84 1.04 -29.30 4.55
C ALA A 84 0.75 -28.01 5.32
N THR A 85 1.45 -27.77 6.43
CA THR A 85 1.29 -26.54 7.21
C THR A 85 1.70 -25.28 6.45
N SER A 86 2.77 -25.34 5.63
CA SER A 86 3.18 -24.22 4.77
C SER A 86 2.11 -23.85 3.74
N ILE A 87 1.47 -24.85 3.12
CA ILE A 87 0.38 -24.64 2.15
C ILE A 87 -0.82 -24.01 2.85
N LEU A 88 -1.27 -24.60 3.97
CA LEU A 88 -2.43 -24.09 4.73
C LEU A 88 -2.20 -22.69 5.24
N ALA A 89 -1.01 -22.39 5.75
CA ALA A 89 -0.67 -21.04 6.21
C ALA A 89 -0.71 -20.02 5.07
N ALA A 90 -0.21 -20.37 3.87
CA ALA A 90 -0.26 -19.48 2.72
C ALA A 90 -1.71 -19.16 2.28
N PHE A 91 -2.59 -20.17 2.25
CA PHE A 91 -4.01 -19.96 1.94
C PHE A 91 -4.73 -19.17 3.03
N GLU A 92 -4.41 -19.41 4.30
CA GLU A 92 -5.00 -18.64 5.41
C GLU A 92 -4.58 -17.17 5.36
N ILE A 93 -3.31 -16.88 5.05
CA ILE A 93 -2.86 -15.50 4.85
C ILE A 93 -3.63 -14.84 3.70
N ALA A 94 -3.80 -15.55 2.57
CA ALA A 94 -4.59 -15.04 1.46
C ALA A 94 -6.05 -14.76 1.86
N ASN A 95 -6.69 -15.67 2.61
CA ASN A 95 -8.05 -15.48 3.11
C ASN A 95 -8.15 -14.27 4.04
N ARG A 96 -7.19 -14.06 4.92
CA ARG A 96 -7.17 -12.88 5.80
C ARG A 96 -7.03 -11.59 5.01
N ILE A 97 -6.17 -11.55 4.01
CA ILE A 97 -6.03 -10.38 3.11
C ILE A 97 -7.36 -10.05 2.44
N PHE A 98 -8.09 -11.06 1.93
CA PHE A 98 -9.40 -10.85 1.31
C PHE A 98 -10.50 -10.47 2.32
N SER A 99 -10.34 -10.88 3.57
CA SER A 99 -11.30 -10.60 4.65
C SER A 99 -10.97 -9.34 5.43
N GLU A 100 -9.81 -8.73 5.21
CA GLU A 100 -9.49 -7.45 5.81
C GLU A 100 -10.54 -6.42 5.37
N PRO A 101 -11.20 -5.76 6.33
CA PRO A 101 -12.15 -4.72 5.97
C PRO A 101 -11.39 -3.67 5.16
N VAL A 102 -11.87 -3.40 3.96
CA VAL A 102 -11.42 -2.24 3.20
C VAL A 102 -11.82 -1.03 4.04
N THR A 103 -10.88 -0.53 4.84
CA THR A 103 -11.06 0.75 5.52
C THR A 103 -11.11 1.78 4.39
N GLU A 104 -12.31 2.12 3.98
CA GLU A 104 -12.47 3.13 2.94
C GLU A 104 -11.78 4.41 3.42
N ALA A 105 -10.81 4.85 2.64
CA ALA A 105 -10.12 6.10 2.93
C ALA A 105 -11.17 7.23 3.05
N PRO A 106 -11.06 8.10 4.07
CA PRO A 106 -12.03 9.18 4.28
C PRO A 106 -12.25 9.97 2.99
N GLN A 107 -13.50 10.21 2.66
CA GLN A 107 -13.86 11.07 1.53
C GLN A 107 -14.13 12.48 2.03
N ILE A 108 -13.55 13.46 1.36
CA ILE A 108 -13.73 14.88 1.67
C ILE A 108 -14.77 15.44 0.71
N THR A 109 -15.93 15.79 1.22
CA THR A 109 -17.03 16.36 0.43
C THR A 109 -17.21 17.85 0.68
N CYS A 110 -16.73 18.33 1.83
CA CYS A 110 -16.79 19.74 2.24
C CYS A 110 -15.62 20.11 3.17
N ALA A 111 -15.43 21.40 3.41
CA ALA A 111 -14.39 21.89 4.31
C ALA A 111 -14.51 21.36 5.74
N SER A 112 -15.73 21.10 6.21
CA SER A 112 -15.98 20.52 7.53
C SER A 112 -15.41 19.10 7.67
N ASP A 113 -15.52 18.25 6.64
CA ASP A 113 -14.95 16.91 6.64
C ASP A 113 -13.42 16.99 6.77
N ALA A 114 -12.83 17.87 5.97
CA ALA A 114 -11.39 18.10 5.95
C ALA A 114 -10.88 18.63 7.30
N ALA A 115 -11.59 19.60 7.88
CA ALA A 115 -11.26 20.14 9.20
C ALA A 115 -11.40 19.06 10.29
N THR A 116 -12.46 18.25 10.26
CA THR A 116 -12.68 17.16 11.22
C THR A 116 -11.56 16.12 11.15
N LEU A 117 -11.11 15.77 9.95
CA LEU A 117 -10.00 14.85 9.73
C LEU A 117 -8.70 15.36 10.36
N MET A 118 -8.44 16.66 10.28
CA MET A 118 -7.16 17.25 10.66
C MET A 118 -7.14 17.90 12.03
N LYS A 119 -8.27 18.26 12.64
CA LYS A 119 -8.33 18.81 14.00
C LYS A 119 -7.53 18.01 15.05
N PRO A 120 -7.60 16.66 15.08
CA PRO A 120 -6.82 15.90 16.04
C PRO A 120 -5.29 16.05 15.90
N VAL A 121 -4.82 16.31 14.67
CA VAL A 121 -3.39 16.49 14.38
C VAL A 121 -2.87 17.80 14.97
N PHE A 122 -3.68 18.84 14.93
CA PHE A 122 -3.30 20.19 15.41
C PHE A 122 -3.61 20.43 16.88
N ARG A 123 -4.28 19.47 17.53
CA ARG A 123 -4.67 19.60 18.93
C ARG A 123 -3.43 19.72 19.83
N ASN A 124 -3.41 20.76 20.66
CA ASN A 124 -2.33 21.05 21.62
C ASN A 124 -0.96 21.40 20.99
N LEU A 125 -0.90 21.76 19.71
CA LEU A 125 0.33 22.29 19.13
C LEU A 125 0.56 23.73 19.58
N LEU A 126 1.73 23.97 20.16
CA LEU A 126 2.17 25.30 20.59
C LEU A 126 2.93 26.08 19.51
N HIS A 127 3.15 25.46 18.37
CA HIS A 127 3.84 26.02 17.21
C HIS A 127 3.03 25.76 15.95
N GLU A 128 3.32 26.53 14.91
CA GLU A 128 2.69 26.34 13.61
C GLU A 128 3.24 25.11 12.91
N GLU A 129 2.37 24.27 12.40
CA GLU A 129 2.71 23.19 11.47
C GLU A 129 1.89 23.35 10.19
N CYS A 130 2.53 23.04 9.07
CA CYS A 130 1.86 22.97 7.78
C CYS A 130 1.75 21.51 7.33
N TRP A 131 0.55 21.12 6.99
CA TRP A 131 0.21 19.76 6.56
C TRP A 131 -0.44 19.78 5.19
N VAL A 132 -0.23 18.71 4.43
CA VAL A 132 -0.91 18.50 3.15
C VAL A 132 -1.65 17.17 3.20
N VAL A 133 -2.89 17.21 2.73
CA VAL A 133 -3.72 16.03 2.48
C VAL A 133 -3.82 15.86 0.96
N TYR A 134 -3.45 14.68 0.47
CA TYR A 134 -3.49 14.32 -0.94
C TYR A 134 -4.73 13.50 -1.24
N LEU A 135 -5.42 13.84 -2.33
CA LEU A 135 -6.70 13.28 -2.70
C LEU A 135 -6.61 12.59 -4.06
N ASN A 136 -7.38 11.52 -4.22
CA ASN A 136 -7.64 10.92 -5.52
C ASN A 136 -8.81 11.65 -6.23
N ARG A 137 -9.15 11.21 -7.45
CA ARG A 137 -10.23 11.79 -8.27
C ARG A 137 -11.63 11.74 -7.62
N GLN A 138 -11.83 10.88 -6.62
CA GLN A 138 -13.08 10.78 -5.84
C GLN A 138 -13.02 11.60 -4.55
N ASN A 139 -12.04 12.47 -4.39
CA ASN A 139 -11.77 13.21 -3.16
C ASN A 139 -11.54 12.32 -1.93
N ARG A 140 -11.06 11.09 -2.13
CA ARG A 140 -10.66 10.22 -1.02
C ARG A 140 -9.21 10.52 -0.64
N VAL A 141 -8.94 10.51 0.64
CA VAL A 141 -7.60 10.77 1.19
C VAL A 141 -6.68 9.58 0.86
N ILE A 142 -5.63 9.82 0.08
CA ILE A 142 -4.64 8.80 -0.27
C ILE A 142 -3.35 8.94 0.54
N HIS A 143 -3.06 10.13 1.06
CA HIS A 143 -1.91 10.38 1.92
C HIS A 143 -2.09 11.70 2.69
N LYS A 144 -1.42 11.81 3.84
CA LYS A 144 -1.27 13.08 4.56
C LYS A 144 0.13 13.15 5.17
N GLU A 145 0.74 14.33 5.16
CA GLU A 145 2.06 14.53 5.76
C GLU A 145 2.26 15.95 6.26
N CYS A 146 3.11 16.10 7.26
CA CYS A 146 3.61 17.38 7.69
C CYS A 146 4.71 17.83 6.74
N VAL A 147 4.54 18.97 6.09
CA VAL A 147 5.50 19.52 5.11
C VAL A 147 6.38 20.60 5.69
N SER A 148 5.96 21.21 6.79
CA SER A 148 6.77 22.19 7.51
C SER A 148 6.37 22.27 8.98
N LYS A 149 7.38 22.44 9.84
CA LYS A 149 7.21 22.74 11.26
C LYS A 149 7.89 24.08 11.50
N GLY A 150 7.09 25.06 11.88
CA GLY A 150 7.57 26.42 12.03
C GLY A 150 8.27 26.69 13.34
N GLY A 151 9.13 27.71 13.31
CA GLY A 151 9.51 28.47 14.48
C GLY A 151 8.46 29.57 14.76
N THR A 152 8.79 30.58 15.57
CA THR A 152 7.87 31.61 16.05
C THR A 152 7.37 32.63 15.01
N HIS A 153 7.80 32.54 13.71
CA HIS A 153 7.54 33.66 12.78
C HIS A 153 7.04 33.33 11.38
N SER A 154 7.09 32.11 10.90
CA SER A 154 6.36 31.63 9.70
C SER A 154 6.81 30.23 9.31
N THR A 155 5.93 29.49 8.67
CA THR A 155 6.22 28.19 8.07
C THR A 155 6.60 28.40 6.61
N ILE A 156 7.83 28.04 6.22
CA ILE A 156 8.23 28.08 4.81
C ILE A 156 7.61 26.90 4.10
N LEU A 157 6.71 27.18 3.17
CA LEU A 157 6.11 26.17 2.29
C LEU A 157 6.95 26.09 1.01
N ASP A 158 7.49 24.90 0.71
CA ASP A 158 8.12 24.64 -0.59
C ASP A 158 7.15 23.86 -1.51
N PRO A 159 6.54 24.52 -2.52
CA PRO A 159 5.64 23.86 -3.46
C PRO A 159 6.25 22.68 -4.18
N LYS A 160 7.55 22.67 -4.42
CA LYS A 160 8.24 21.57 -5.13
C LYS A 160 8.14 20.24 -4.36
N ILE A 161 8.28 20.31 -3.02
CA ILE A 161 8.20 19.11 -2.16
C ILE A 161 6.77 18.56 -2.21
N ILE A 162 5.78 19.42 -2.07
CA ILE A 162 4.35 19.06 -2.09
C ILE A 162 3.97 18.46 -3.43
N ILE A 163 4.33 19.12 -4.52
CA ILE A 163 3.97 18.69 -5.87
C ILE A 163 4.67 17.38 -6.23
N LYS A 164 5.96 17.26 -5.92
CA LYS A 164 6.69 16.00 -6.11
C LYS A 164 5.98 14.84 -5.43
N LYS A 165 5.58 15.01 -4.18
CA LYS A 165 4.86 13.98 -3.43
C LYS A 165 3.49 13.70 -4.05
N GLY A 166 2.78 14.73 -4.51
CA GLY A 166 1.50 14.58 -5.22
C GLY A 166 1.65 13.71 -6.46
N VAL A 167 2.69 13.95 -7.27
CA VAL A 167 3.01 13.14 -8.44
C VAL A 167 3.36 11.69 -8.05
N ASP A 168 4.23 11.50 -7.06
CA ASP A 168 4.63 10.17 -6.56
C ASP A 168 3.42 9.35 -6.07
N LYS A 169 2.40 10.03 -5.53
CA LYS A 169 1.15 9.42 -5.02
C LYS A 169 0.01 9.38 -6.04
N LEU A 170 0.22 9.89 -7.26
CA LEU A 170 -0.80 10.02 -8.29
C LEU A 170 -2.03 10.79 -7.77
N ALA A 171 -1.80 11.82 -6.96
CA ALA A 171 -2.84 12.69 -6.45
C ALA A 171 -3.41 13.56 -7.56
N THR A 172 -4.72 13.79 -7.54
CA THR A 172 -5.42 14.72 -8.44
C THR A 172 -5.86 15.99 -7.72
N GLY A 173 -5.85 15.95 -6.38
CA GLY A 173 -6.17 17.10 -5.54
C GLY A 173 -5.32 17.14 -4.29
N ILE A 174 -5.14 18.33 -3.76
CA ILE A 174 -4.46 18.56 -2.47
C ILE A 174 -5.28 19.57 -1.65
N ILE A 175 -5.25 19.39 -0.33
CA ILE A 175 -5.74 20.38 0.63
C ILE A 175 -4.56 20.76 1.51
N LEU A 176 -4.32 22.06 1.61
CA LEU A 176 -3.30 22.61 2.50
C LEU A 176 -3.93 22.89 3.86
N PHE A 177 -3.19 22.62 4.92
CA PHE A 177 -3.59 22.93 6.28
C PHE A 177 -2.46 23.59 7.03
N HIS A 178 -2.78 24.54 7.88
CA HIS A 178 -1.90 24.95 8.96
C HIS A 178 -2.71 25.39 10.18
N ASN A 179 -2.06 25.47 11.32
CA ASN A 179 -2.68 25.95 12.54
C ASN A 179 -2.15 27.33 12.92
N HIS A 180 -3.04 28.12 13.54
CA HIS A 180 -2.68 29.37 14.20
C HIS A 180 -2.78 29.22 15.73
N PRO A 181 -1.65 28.99 16.45
CA PRO A 181 -1.67 28.91 17.91
C PRO A 181 -2.15 30.19 18.61
N SER A 182 -2.16 31.31 17.87
CA SER A 182 -2.63 32.60 18.37
C SER A 182 -4.14 32.72 18.61
N GLY A 183 -4.92 31.70 18.16
CA GLY A 183 -6.39 31.71 18.29
C GLY A 183 -7.13 32.39 17.14
N ASN A 184 -6.45 33.09 16.23
CA ASN A 184 -7.08 33.79 15.08
C ASN A 184 -7.07 32.86 13.85
N PRO A 185 -8.22 32.40 13.33
CA PRO A 185 -8.26 31.46 12.17
C PRO A 185 -8.13 32.19 10.81
N TYR A 186 -8.11 33.52 10.76
CA TYR A 186 -8.10 34.23 9.48
C TYR A 186 -6.72 34.27 8.83
N PRO A 187 -6.64 34.09 7.49
CA PRO A 187 -5.37 34.07 6.75
C PRO A 187 -4.70 35.44 6.74
N GLY A 188 -3.39 35.43 6.99
CA GLY A 188 -2.52 36.55 6.75
C GLY A 188 -2.19 36.79 5.27
N GLU A 189 -1.41 37.81 4.96
CA GLU A 189 -0.96 38.07 3.58
C GLU A 189 -0.03 36.97 3.06
N GLU A 190 0.83 36.46 3.92
CA GLU A 190 1.75 35.36 3.55
C GLU A 190 1.00 34.05 3.24
N ASP A 191 -0.04 33.70 4.02
CA ASP A 191 -0.88 32.53 3.74
C ASP A 191 -1.56 32.67 2.38
N ARG A 192 -2.07 33.84 2.06
CA ARG A 192 -2.68 34.13 0.75
C ARG A 192 -1.67 34.01 -0.39
N ARG A 193 -0.43 34.48 -0.17
CA ARG A 193 0.65 34.40 -1.15
C ARG A 193 1.05 32.96 -1.40
N GLN A 194 1.25 32.18 -0.33
CA GLN A 194 1.60 30.75 -0.42
C GLN A 194 0.49 29.94 -1.08
N THR A 195 -0.76 30.22 -0.76
CA THR A 195 -1.92 29.60 -1.40
C THR A 195 -1.93 29.81 -2.91
N ARG A 196 -1.73 31.06 -3.37
CA ARG A 196 -1.67 31.37 -4.79
C ARG A 196 -0.53 30.63 -5.49
N LEU A 197 0.67 30.71 -4.91
CA LEU A 197 1.86 30.05 -5.47
C LEU A 197 1.67 28.55 -5.60
N LEU A 198 1.13 27.89 -4.57
CA LEU A 198 0.88 26.45 -4.61
C LEU A 198 -0.21 26.11 -5.65
N LYS A 199 -1.29 26.88 -5.69
CA LYS A 199 -2.39 26.69 -6.66
C LYS A 199 -1.91 26.76 -8.10
N GLU A 200 -1.14 27.79 -8.42
CA GLU A 200 -0.61 28.01 -9.78
C GLU A 200 0.40 26.89 -10.16
N SER A 201 1.32 26.57 -9.24
CA SER A 201 2.37 25.59 -9.50
C SER A 201 1.82 24.17 -9.63
N SER A 202 0.83 23.76 -8.82
CA SER A 202 0.26 22.42 -8.85
C SER A 202 -0.67 22.20 -10.06
N ALA A 203 -1.35 23.25 -10.50
CA ALA A 203 -2.24 23.19 -11.67
C ALA A 203 -1.48 22.82 -12.95
N MET A 204 -0.21 23.17 -13.08
CA MET A 204 0.63 22.80 -14.23
C MET A 204 0.83 21.29 -14.38
N LEU A 205 0.59 20.51 -13.33
CA LEU A 205 0.71 19.06 -13.28
C LEU A 205 -0.63 18.36 -13.03
N ASP A 206 -1.74 19.02 -13.36
CA ASP A 206 -3.10 18.52 -13.17
C ASP A 206 -3.44 18.13 -11.72
N ILE A 207 -2.78 18.77 -10.74
CA ILE A 207 -3.06 18.64 -9.32
C ILE A 207 -3.78 19.90 -8.83
N SER A 208 -5.06 19.78 -8.50
CA SER A 208 -5.86 20.92 -8.02
C SER A 208 -5.59 21.21 -6.55
N LEU A 209 -5.29 22.45 -6.19
CA LEU A 209 -5.43 22.90 -4.80
C LEU A 209 -6.94 23.08 -4.53
N VAL A 210 -7.51 22.09 -3.82
CA VAL A 210 -8.96 22.04 -3.53
C VAL A 210 -9.33 23.07 -2.48
N ASP A 211 -8.51 23.19 -1.41
CA ASP A 211 -8.75 24.13 -0.33
C ASP A 211 -7.46 24.47 0.43
N HIS A 212 -7.50 25.54 1.21
CA HIS A 212 -6.49 25.87 2.22
C HIS A 212 -7.20 26.17 3.54
N ILE A 213 -7.08 25.26 4.50
CA ILE A 213 -7.81 25.32 5.76
C ILE A 213 -6.88 25.69 6.90
N ILE A 214 -7.21 26.76 7.60
CA ILE A 214 -6.51 27.23 8.79
C ILE A 214 -7.29 26.75 10.02
N ILE A 215 -6.62 26.01 10.90
CA ILE A 215 -7.22 25.47 12.13
C ILE A 215 -6.71 26.28 13.31
N SER A 216 -7.62 26.73 14.14
CA SER A 216 -7.30 27.45 15.36
C SER A 216 -8.26 27.03 16.46
N GLU A 217 -7.75 26.30 17.46
CA GLU A 217 -8.54 25.69 18.53
C GLU A 217 -9.72 24.88 17.94
N ASP A 218 -10.95 25.26 18.24
CA ASP A 218 -12.17 24.59 17.73
C ASP A 218 -12.71 25.20 16.43
N LYS A 219 -12.10 26.28 15.94
CA LYS A 219 -12.53 27.02 14.74
C LYS A 219 -11.66 26.63 13.54
N TYR A 220 -12.18 26.87 12.36
CA TYR A 220 -11.39 26.82 11.13
C TYR A 220 -11.86 27.90 10.15
N TYR A 221 -10.98 28.26 9.23
CA TYR A 221 -11.23 29.09 8.06
C TYR A 221 -10.89 28.29 6.81
N SER A 222 -11.73 28.39 5.77
CA SER A 222 -11.58 27.75 4.46
C SER A 222 -11.69 28.79 3.35
#